data_496b9321bd88d10b5016008cc9ab806a
#
_entry.id   496b9321bd88d10b5016008cc9ab806a
#
_cell.length_a   1.000
_cell.length_b   1.000
_cell.length_c   1.000
_cell.angle_alpha   90.00
_cell.angle_beta   90.00
_cell.angle_gamma   90.00
#
_symmetry.space_group_name_H-M   'P 1'
#
loop_
_entity.id
_entity.type
_entity.pdbx_description
1 polymer ?
#
loop_
_entity_poly.entity_id
_entity_poly.type
_entity_poly.pdbx_seq_one_letter_code
_entity_poly.pdbx_strand_id
1 'polypeptide(L)'
;LKNEKVSIATRLYIEQYLSVIGETDGPQIIRDNRKIVLEHLRSLDKHTVNELYALTFILRTIKEDEFSDDFVRRVIQENLKPIKTDNFFSIDKGERSLLLLNSAIALLSRRGFIEEAEEYCLKAIELLKEHYNNVTHFMFHLISFNYILAQIQLKLNKPEGVELANK
;
A
#
# COMPACT_ATOMS: atom_id res chain seq x y z
N LEU A 1 26.48 -12.14 5.34
CA LEU A 1 25.68 -10.88 5.32
C LEU A 1 24.67 -10.84 4.18
N LYS A 2 24.98 -11.24 2.94
CA LYS A 2 24.02 -11.34 1.83
C LYS A 2 22.96 -12.43 2.08
N ASN A 3 23.33 -13.54 2.69
CA ASN A 3 22.41 -14.64 2.99
C ASN A 3 21.40 -14.34 4.11
N GLU A 4 21.73 -13.48 5.08
CA GLU A 4 20.78 -13.08 6.12
C GLU A 4 19.64 -12.20 5.59
N LYS A 5 19.92 -11.27 4.65
CA LYS A 5 18.89 -10.40 4.08
C LYS A 5 17.84 -11.17 3.24
N VAL A 6 18.32 -12.15 2.45
CA VAL A 6 17.42 -13.05 1.71
C VAL A 6 16.62 -13.93 2.69
N SER A 7 17.23 -14.35 3.79
CA SER A 7 16.61 -15.11 4.86
C SER A 7 15.45 -14.37 5.54
N ILE A 8 15.56 -13.06 5.81
CA ILE A 8 14.49 -12.30 6.48
C ILE A 8 13.25 -12.16 5.59
N ALA A 9 13.40 -11.80 4.33
CA ALA A 9 12.27 -11.69 3.40
C ALA A 9 11.61 -13.06 3.17
N THR A 10 12.39 -14.11 2.99
CA THR A 10 11.90 -15.49 2.84
C THR A 10 11.22 -15.97 4.12
N ARG A 11 11.78 -15.67 5.28
CA ARG A 11 11.21 -16.02 6.58
C ARG A 11 9.87 -15.33 6.78
N LEU A 12 9.79 -14.01 6.54
CA LEU A 12 8.55 -13.25 6.65
C LEU A 12 7.46 -13.80 5.70
N TYR A 13 7.85 -14.23 4.49
CA TYR A 13 6.93 -14.86 3.54
C TYR A 13 6.40 -16.19 4.04
N ILE A 14 7.27 -17.06 4.54
CA ILE A 14 6.89 -18.36 5.10
C ILE A 14 5.98 -18.16 6.32
N GLU A 15 6.35 -17.29 7.24
CA GLU A 15 5.59 -17.00 8.46
C GLU A 15 4.21 -16.39 8.14
N GLN A 16 4.13 -15.58 7.10
CA GLN A 16 2.86 -15.07 6.61
C GLN A 16 1.99 -16.15 5.98
N TYR A 17 2.58 -17.04 5.18
CA TYR A 17 1.88 -18.18 4.61
C TYR A 17 1.33 -19.09 5.71
N LEU A 18 2.13 -19.39 6.73
CA LEU A 18 1.73 -20.16 7.90
C LEU A 18 0.61 -19.46 8.70
N SER A 19 0.62 -18.15 8.77
CA SER A 19 -0.45 -17.34 9.39
C SER A 19 -1.78 -17.47 8.63
N VAL A 20 -1.74 -17.49 7.30
CA VAL A 20 -2.96 -17.67 6.46
C VAL A 20 -3.59 -19.03 6.68
N ILE A 21 -2.80 -20.07 6.91
CA ILE A 21 -3.28 -21.41 7.23
C ILE A 21 -3.53 -21.66 8.73
N GLY A 22 -3.39 -20.61 9.54
CA GLY A 22 -3.72 -20.67 10.99
C GLY A 22 -2.64 -21.29 11.89
N GLU A 23 -1.44 -21.57 11.38
CA GLU A 23 -0.36 -22.18 12.16
C GLU A 23 0.51 -21.18 12.94
N THR A 24 0.50 -19.89 12.54
CA THR A 24 1.28 -18.83 13.22
C THR A 24 0.56 -17.48 13.21
N ASP A 25 0.87 -16.61 14.17
CA ASP A 25 0.44 -15.20 14.16
C ASP A 25 1.45 -14.34 13.37
N GLY A 26 1.32 -14.30 12.04
CA GLY A 26 2.16 -13.49 11.15
C GLY A 26 2.17 -12.00 11.50
N PRO A 27 1.03 -11.37 11.84
CA PRO A 27 1.01 -10.01 12.36
C PRO A 27 1.85 -9.80 13.62
N GLN A 28 1.88 -10.76 14.54
CA GLN A 28 2.70 -10.66 15.76
C GLN A 28 4.19 -10.72 15.43
N ILE A 29 4.59 -11.63 14.55
CA ILE A 29 5.98 -11.77 14.11
C ILE A 29 6.49 -10.49 13.43
N ILE A 30 5.67 -9.85 12.60
CA ILE A 30 6.02 -8.57 12.00
C ILE A 30 6.15 -7.48 13.09
N ARG A 31 5.28 -7.46 14.08
CA ARG A 31 5.38 -6.53 15.22
C ARG A 31 6.67 -6.73 16.01
N ASP A 32 7.02 -7.97 16.32
CA ASP A 32 8.20 -8.30 17.14
C ASP A 32 9.51 -8.00 16.41
N ASN A 33 9.53 -8.16 15.09
CA ASN A 33 10.70 -7.90 14.25
C ASN A 33 10.63 -6.55 13.52
N ARG A 34 9.71 -5.69 13.88
CA ARG A 34 9.34 -4.46 13.17
C ARG A 34 10.53 -3.58 12.80
N LYS A 35 11.45 -3.33 13.74
CA LYS A 35 12.62 -2.47 13.49
C LYS A 35 13.51 -3.03 12.39
N ILE A 36 13.78 -4.33 12.44
CA ILE A 36 14.62 -5.02 11.45
C ILE A 36 13.95 -5.01 10.07
N VAL A 37 12.62 -5.26 10.03
CA VAL A 37 11.83 -5.23 8.80
C VAL A 37 11.83 -3.83 8.19
N LEU A 38 11.65 -2.79 9.00
CA LEU A 38 11.66 -1.40 8.55
C LEU A 38 13.01 -0.97 7.99
N GLU A 39 14.10 -1.31 8.66
CA GLU A 39 15.45 -1.03 8.19
C GLU A 39 15.72 -1.71 6.84
N HIS A 40 15.28 -2.97 6.71
CA HIS A 40 15.37 -3.71 5.44
C HIS A 40 14.55 -3.02 4.34
N LEU A 41 13.27 -2.75 4.56
CA LEU A 41 12.37 -2.14 3.56
C LEU A 41 12.85 -0.75 3.12
N ARG A 42 13.39 0.05 4.04
CA ARG A 42 13.98 1.37 3.74
C ARG A 42 15.24 1.30 2.89
N SER A 43 15.99 0.21 2.98
CA SER A 43 17.25 0.02 2.25
C SER A 43 17.07 -0.45 0.80
N LEU A 44 15.85 -0.74 0.36
CA LEU A 44 15.55 -1.25 -0.97
C LEU A 44 15.17 -0.12 -1.92
N ASP A 45 15.74 -0.19 -3.14
CA ASP A 45 15.34 0.68 -4.25
C ASP A 45 14.05 0.20 -4.93
N LYS A 46 13.79 -1.11 -4.88
CA LYS A 46 12.59 -1.75 -5.44
C LYS A 46 12.10 -2.84 -4.50
N HIS A 47 10.80 -2.95 -4.38
CA HIS A 47 10.15 -3.95 -3.54
C HIS A 47 9.64 -5.14 -4.36
N THR A 48 9.87 -6.34 -3.85
CA THR A 48 9.22 -7.57 -4.32
C THR A 48 7.77 -7.62 -3.83
N VAL A 49 6.96 -8.56 -4.34
CA VAL A 49 5.57 -8.76 -3.90
C VAL A 49 5.46 -8.94 -2.39
N ASN A 50 6.36 -9.70 -1.79
CA ASN A 50 6.36 -9.96 -0.35
C ASN A 50 6.71 -8.72 0.48
N GLU A 51 7.65 -7.92 -0.01
CA GLU A 51 8.04 -6.66 0.63
C GLU A 51 6.94 -5.61 0.52
N LEU A 52 6.23 -5.55 -0.62
CA LEU A 52 5.04 -4.70 -0.78
C LEU A 52 3.96 -5.08 0.24
N TYR A 53 3.76 -6.37 0.47
CA TYR A 53 2.81 -6.83 1.47
C TYR A 53 3.22 -6.45 2.89
N ALA A 54 4.47 -6.72 3.28
CA ALA A 54 5.00 -6.36 4.59
C ALA A 54 4.90 -4.86 4.84
N LEU A 55 5.24 -4.03 3.85
CA LEU A 55 5.15 -2.59 3.92
C LEU A 55 3.70 -2.11 4.04
N THR A 56 2.76 -2.72 3.29
CA THR A 56 1.32 -2.43 3.40
C THR A 56 0.80 -2.69 4.81
N PHE A 57 1.14 -3.85 5.37
CA PHE A 57 0.75 -4.21 6.74
C PHE A 57 1.31 -3.21 7.75
N ILE A 58 2.58 -2.88 7.62
CA ILE A 58 3.24 -1.93 8.50
C ILE A 58 2.58 -0.55 8.39
N LEU A 59 2.33 -0.01 7.20
CA LEU A 59 1.68 1.30 7.02
C LEU A 59 0.26 1.36 7.61
N ARG A 60 -0.45 0.26 7.68
CA ARG A 60 -1.78 0.18 8.29
C ARG A 60 -1.75 0.12 9.82
N THR A 61 -0.71 -0.46 10.40
CA THR A 61 -0.60 -0.73 11.84
C THR A 61 0.30 0.25 12.60
N ILE A 62 0.88 1.20 11.88
CA ILE A 62 1.87 2.14 12.41
C ILE A 62 1.25 3.18 13.34
N LYS A 63 2.00 3.50 14.40
CA LYS A 63 1.95 4.78 15.08
C LYS A 63 2.58 5.85 14.17
N GLU A 64 2.00 7.04 14.14
CA GLU A 64 2.21 8.08 13.12
C GLU A 64 3.66 8.56 12.89
N ASP A 65 4.59 8.24 13.77
CA ASP A 65 5.96 8.78 13.83
C ASP A 65 7.07 7.85 13.31
N GLU A 66 6.76 6.62 12.91
CA GLU A 66 7.80 5.64 12.54
C GLU A 66 8.35 5.77 11.11
N PHE A 67 7.67 6.43 10.20
CA PHE A 67 8.16 6.76 8.86
C PHE A 67 8.20 8.28 8.65
N SER A 68 9.25 8.76 8.00
CA SER A 68 9.25 10.14 7.52
C SER A 68 8.20 10.33 6.42
N ASP A 69 7.65 11.54 6.32
CA ASP A 69 6.70 11.88 5.28
C ASP A 69 7.32 11.71 3.88
N ASP A 70 8.62 12.00 3.73
CA ASP A 70 9.34 11.82 2.49
C ASP A 70 9.44 10.35 2.07
N PHE A 71 9.56 9.43 3.04
CA PHE A 71 9.51 8.01 2.75
C PHE A 71 8.13 7.61 2.22
N VAL A 72 7.05 8.10 2.86
CA VAL A 72 5.67 7.81 2.43
C VAL A 72 5.42 8.37 1.03
N ARG A 73 5.86 9.61 0.74
CA ARG A 73 5.77 10.22 -0.60
C ARG A 73 6.52 9.41 -1.66
N ARG A 74 7.74 8.97 -1.35
CA ARG A 74 8.51 8.10 -2.25
C ARG A 74 7.77 6.80 -2.54
N VAL A 75 7.21 6.14 -1.53
CA VAL A 75 6.40 4.92 -1.70
C VAL A 75 5.22 5.19 -2.63
N ILE A 76 4.51 6.30 -2.46
CA ILE A 76 3.39 6.67 -3.33
C ILE A 76 3.87 6.86 -4.77
N GLN A 77 4.91 7.67 -4.99
CA GLN A 77 5.43 7.97 -6.33
C GLN A 77 5.94 6.72 -7.07
N GLU A 78 6.56 5.79 -6.37
CA GLU A 78 7.02 4.52 -6.94
C GLU A 78 5.87 3.62 -7.36
N ASN A 79 4.75 3.65 -6.65
CA ASN A 79 3.59 2.79 -6.89
C ASN A 79 2.50 3.44 -7.76
N LEU A 80 2.64 4.70 -8.13
CA LEU A 80 1.82 5.38 -9.16
C LEU A 80 2.25 5.04 -10.59
N LYS A 81 3.15 4.08 -10.79
CA LYS A 81 3.61 3.67 -12.12
C LYS A 81 2.79 2.48 -12.63
N PRO A 82 2.41 2.47 -13.93
CA PRO A 82 1.71 1.33 -14.52
C PRO A 82 2.52 0.04 -14.39
N ILE A 83 1.86 -1.04 -14.01
CA ILE A 83 2.44 -2.38 -13.97
C ILE A 83 1.84 -3.17 -15.11
N LYS A 84 2.68 -3.85 -15.90
CA LYS A 84 2.20 -4.77 -16.93
C LYS A 84 1.38 -5.88 -16.30
N THR A 85 0.25 -6.22 -16.91
CA THR A 85 -0.69 -7.23 -16.41
C THR A 85 -0.81 -8.42 -17.35
N ASP A 86 0.31 -8.81 -17.96
CA ASP A 86 0.41 -9.86 -18.99
C ASP A 86 0.49 -11.28 -18.43
N ASN A 87 0.71 -11.42 -17.11
CA ASN A 87 0.74 -12.72 -16.45
C ASN A 87 0.31 -12.63 -14.98
N PHE A 88 0.06 -13.77 -14.36
CA PHE A 88 -0.41 -13.86 -12.97
C PHE A 88 0.50 -13.13 -11.96
N PHE A 89 1.82 -13.24 -12.11
CA PHE A 89 2.76 -12.59 -11.18
C PHE A 89 2.73 -11.07 -11.29
N SER A 90 2.56 -10.54 -12.50
CA SER A 90 2.44 -9.09 -12.69
C SER A 90 1.10 -8.56 -12.17
N ILE A 91 0.01 -9.34 -12.28
CA ILE A 91 -1.28 -9.01 -11.68
C ILE A 91 -1.18 -8.96 -10.15
N ASP A 92 -0.62 -10.00 -9.50
CA ASP A 92 -0.45 -10.03 -8.05
C ASP A 92 0.44 -8.87 -7.56
N LYS A 93 1.52 -8.56 -8.27
CA LYS A 93 2.35 -7.39 -7.98
C LYS A 93 1.56 -6.09 -8.10
N GLY A 94 0.72 -5.96 -9.12
CA GLY A 94 -0.16 -4.81 -9.33
C GLY A 94 -1.13 -4.63 -8.17
N GLU A 95 -1.80 -5.69 -7.75
CA GLU A 95 -2.71 -5.66 -6.59
C GLU A 95 -2.00 -5.23 -5.30
N ARG A 96 -0.82 -5.78 -5.02
CA ARG A 96 -0.04 -5.41 -3.82
C ARG A 96 0.43 -3.96 -3.88
N SER A 97 0.85 -3.48 -5.05
CA SER A 97 1.22 -2.10 -5.28
C SER A 97 0.04 -1.14 -5.02
N LEU A 98 -1.15 -1.47 -5.50
CA LEU A 98 -2.35 -0.67 -5.28
C LEU A 98 -2.83 -0.68 -3.82
N LEU A 99 -2.72 -1.81 -3.13
CA LEU A 99 -3.00 -1.88 -1.69
C LEU A 99 -2.04 -1.02 -0.87
N LEU A 100 -0.75 -1.05 -1.23
CA LEU A 100 0.27 -0.22 -0.60
C LEU A 100 0.01 1.26 -0.86
N LEU A 101 -0.27 1.64 -2.10
CA LEU A 101 -0.60 3.00 -2.52
C LEU A 101 -1.79 3.55 -1.74
N ASN A 102 -2.87 2.78 -1.64
CA ASN A 102 -4.05 3.10 -0.86
C ASN A 102 -3.71 3.38 0.62
N SER A 103 -2.90 2.50 1.23
CA SER A 103 -2.48 2.62 2.64
C SER A 103 -1.58 3.84 2.88
N ALA A 104 -0.69 4.15 1.94
CA ALA A 104 0.22 5.29 2.02
C ALA A 104 -0.53 6.63 1.87
N ILE A 105 -1.48 6.72 0.93
CA ILE A 105 -2.33 7.91 0.75
C ILE A 105 -3.19 8.15 2.00
N ALA A 106 -3.80 7.09 2.54
CA ALA A 106 -4.58 7.19 3.77
C ALA A 106 -3.72 7.66 4.96
N LEU A 107 -2.45 7.24 5.03
CA LEU A 107 -1.51 7.69 6.06
C LEU A 107 -1.20 9.18 5.92
N LEU A 108 -0.90 9.68 4.72
CA LEU A 108 -0.71 11.12 4.49
C LEU A 108 -1.92 11.94 4.91
N SER A 109 -3.13 11.51 4.55
CA SER A 109 -4.37 12.18 4.95
C SER A 109 -4.58 12.20 6.47
N ARG A 110 -4.17 11.14 7.20
CA ARG A 110 -4.22 11.10 8.66
C ARG A 110 -3.20 12.05 9.31
N ARG A 111 -2.05 12.25 8.67
CA ARG A 111 -1.00 13.16 9.12
C ARG A 111 -1.27 14.64 8.82
N GLY A 112 -2.41 14.95 8.21
CA GLY A 112 -2.81 16.32 7.90
C GLY A 112 -2.38 16.85 6.53
N PHE A 113 -1.69 16.06 5.69
CA PHE A 113 -1.36 16.41 4.29
C PHE A 113 -2.55 16.11 3.37
N ILE A 114 -3.69 16.79 3.64
CA ILE A 114 -5.00 16.40 3.10
C ILE A 114 -5.09 16.72 1.60
N GLU A 115 -4.65 17.91 1.17
CA GLU A 115 -4.65 18.31 -0.23
C GLU A 115 -3.70 17.46 -1.08
N GLU A 116 -2.52 17.15 -0.54
CA GLU A 116 -1.54 16.28 -1.19
C GLU A 116 -2.09 14.85 -1.33
N ALA A 117 -2.76 14.35 -0.30
CA ALA A 117 -3.40 13.03 -0.33
C ALA A 117 -4.54 12.99 -1.36
N GLU A 118 -5.31 14.07 -1.53
CA GLU A 118 -6.33 14.18 -2.59
C GLU A 118 -5.70 14.08 -3.99
N GLU A 119 -4.64 14.84 -4.24
CA GLU A 119 -3.93 14.82 -5.52
C GLU A 119 -3.43 13.42 -5.87
N TYR A 120 -2.79 12.73 -4.91
CA TYR A 120 -2.33 11.37 -5.12
C TYR A 120 -3.47 10.36 -5.30
N CYS A 121 -4.59 10.56 -4.62
CA CYS A 121 -5.76 9.69 -4.76
C CYS A 121 -6.38 9.83 -6.15
N LEU A 122 -6.50 11.04 -6.67
CA LEU A 122 -6.98 11.30 -8.03
C LEU A 122 -6.07 10.67 -9.08
N LYS A 123 -4.75 10.82 -8.95
CA LYS A 123 -3.77 10.16 -9.83
C LYS A 123 -3.88 8.63 -9.79
N ALA A 124 -4.13 8.03 -8.62
CA ALA A 124 -4.33 6.59 -8.49
C ALA A 124 -5.61 6.11 -9.19
N ILE A 125 -6.69 6.88 -9.10
CA ILE A 125 -7.95 6.60 -9.81
C ILE A 125 -7.77 6.71 -11.31
N GLU A 126 -7.06 7.72 -11.79
CA GLU A 126 -6.73 7.90 -13.22
C GLU A 126 -5.89 6.73 -13.74
N LEU A 127 -4.83 6.35 -13.03
CA LEU A 127 -4.00 5.18 -13.32
C LEU A 127 -4.85 3.90 -13.48
N LEU A 128 -5.81 3.68 -12.56
CA LEU A 128 -6.70 2.53 -12.62
C LEU A 128 -7.60 2.55 -13.86
N LYS A 129 -8.16 3.71 -14.19
CA LYS A 129 -9.05 3.87 -15.36
C LYS A 129 -8.30 3.70 -16.68
N GLU A 130 -7.09 4.20 -16.77
CA GLU A 130 -6.31 4.16 -18.02
C GLU A 130 -5.67 2.79 -18.27
N HIS A 131 -5.13 2.16 -17.26
CA HIS A 131 -4.28 0.97 -17.43
C HIS A 131 -4.92 -0.33 -16.99
N TYR A 132 -5.96 -0.29 -16.15
CA TYR A 132 -6.53 -1.49 -15.51
C TYR A 132 -8.05 -1.63 -15.73
N ASN A 133 -8.63 -0.81 -16.57
CA ASN A 133 -10.06 -0.75 -16.87
C ASN A 133 -10.67 -2.12 -17.26
N ASN A 134 -9.92 -2.96 -17.95
CA ASN A 134 -10.37 -4.27 -18.44
C ASN A 134 -10.03 -5.44 -17.50
N VAL A 135 -9.44 -5.18 -16.34
CA VAL A 135 -9.01 -6.21 -15.41
C VAL A 135 -9.91 -6.22 -14.19
N THR A 136 -10.82 -7.18 -14.13
CA THR A 136 -11.85 -7.29 -13.07
C THR A 136 -11.25 -7.27 -11.66
N HIS A 137 -10.05 -7.82 -11.47
CA HIS A 137 -9.34 -7.81 -10.19
C HIS A 137 -9.10 -6.40 -9.62
N PHE A 138 -8.97 -5.39 -10.48
CA PHE A 138 -8.68 -4.02 -10.03
C PHE A 138 -9.92 -3.18 -9.73
N MET A 139 -11.13 -3.67 -10.04
CA MET A 139 -12.39 -2.96 -9.73
C MET A 139 -12.54 -2.69 -8.22
N PHE A 140 -12.13 -3.63 -7.37
CA PHE A 140 -12.13 -3.44 -5.92
C PHE A 140 -11.25 -2.25 -5.48
N HIS A 141 -10.10 -2.08 -6.11
CA HIS A 141 -9.20 -0.97 -5.83
C HIS A 141 -9.81 0.37 -6.23
N LEU A 142 -10.53 0.43 -7.35
CA LEU A 142 -11.24 1.64 -7.75
C LEU A 142 -12.28 2.07 -6.71
N ILE A 143 -13.06 1.12 -6.18
CA ILE A 143 -14.00 1.38 -5.09
C ILE A 143 -13.27 1.87 -3.85
N SER A 144 -12.18 1.23 -3.48
CA SER A 144 -11.38 1.59 -2.30
C SER A 144 -10.76 2.99 -2.41
N PHE A 145 -10.25 3.39 -3.57
CA PHE A 145 -9.73 4.74 -3.78
C PHE A 145 -10.84 5.79 -3.80
N ASN A 146 -12.00 5.51 -4.40
CA ASN A 146 -13.15 6.42 -4.34
C ASN A 146 -13.63 6.63 -2.89
N TYR A 147 -13.61 5.58 -2.07
CA TYR A 147 -13.94 5.69 -0.64
C TYR A 147 -12.94 6.60 0.11
N ILE A 148 -11.64 6.44 -0.12
CA ILE A 148 -10.62 7.31 0.48
C ILE A 148 -10.79 8.75 -0.02
N LEU A 149 -11.02 8.94 -1.31
CA LEU A 149 -11.25 10.26 -1.90
C LEU A 149 -12.45 10.96 -1.26
N ALA A 150 -13.56 10.25 -1.08
CA ALA A 150 -14.73 10.78 -0.38
C ALA A 150 -14.38 11.24 1.05
N GLN A 151 -13.64 10.43 1.81
CA GLN A 151 -13.21 10.80 3.15
C GLN A 151 -12.28 12.04 3.17
N ILE A 152 -11.36 12.14 2.21
CA ILE A 152 -10.46 13.29 2.05
C ILE A 152 -11.26 14.54 1.72
N GLN A 153 -12.19 14.47 0.76
CA GLN A 153 -13.00 15.59 0.32
C GLN A 153 -13.96 16.07 1.42
N LEU A 154 -14.50 15.16 2.23
CA LEU A 154 -15.28 15.52 3.42
C LEU A 154 -14.44 16.31 4.43
N LYS A 155 -13.19 15.93 4.66
CA LYS A 155 -12.25 16.69 5.52
C LYS A 155 -11.93 18.08 4.96
N LEU A 156 -11.93 18.23 3.64
CA LEU A 156 -11.72 19.50 2.94
C LEU A 156 -13.02 20.34 2.83
N ASN A 157 -14.14 19.86 3.39
CA ASN A 157 -15.48 20.45 3.25
C ASN A 157 -15.92 20.63 1.78
N LYS A 158 -15.51 19.72 0.90
CA LYS A 158 -15.91 19.72 -0.52
C LYS A 158 -17.24 18.98 -0.69
N PRO A 159 -18.22 19.54 -1.42
CA PRO A 159 -19.51 18.89 -1.64
C PRO A 159 -19.42 17.56 -2.42
N GLU A 160 -18.43 17.43 -3.28
CA GLU A 160 -18.14 16.21 -4.07
C GLU A 160 -17.89 14.99 -3.17
N GLY A 161 -17.37 15.19 -1.96
CA GLY A 161 -17.17 14.12 -0.98
C GLY A 161 -18.49 13.49 -0.54
N VAL A 162 -19.57 14.27 -0.40
CA VAL A 162 -20.90 13.76 -0.06
C VAL A 162 -21.48 12.95 -1.23
N GLU A 163 -21.31 13.43 -2.46
CA GLU A 163 -21.80 12.74 -3.65
C GLU A 163 -21.11 11.40 -3.86
N LEU A 164 -19.80 11.35 -3.63
CA LEU A 164 -19.01 10.11 -3.73
C LEU A 164 -19.37 9.10 -2.63
N ALA A 165 -19.66 9.56 -1.42
CA ALA A 165 -20.03 8.68 -0.31
C ALA A 165 -21.41 8.03 -0.48
N ASN A 166 -22.29 8.60 -1.32
CA ASN A 166 -23.63 8.11 -1.59
C ASN A 166 -23.73 7.18 -2.84
N LYS A 167 -22.65 6.92 -3.52
CA LYS A 167 -22.57 6.00 -4.68
C LYS A 167 -22.07 4.62 -4.28
#